data_8af07bee42f556d82d4534b9a9ff3816
#
_entry.id   8af07bee42f556d82d4534b9a9ff3816
#
_cell.length_a   1.000
_cell.length_b   1.000
_cell.length_c   1.000
_cell.angle_alpha   90.00
_cell.angle_beta   90.00
_cell.angle_gamma   90.00
#
_symmetry.space_group_name_H-M   'P 1'
#
loop_
_entity.id
_entity.type
_entity.pdbx_description
1 polymer ?
#
loop_
_entity_poly.entity_id
_entity_poly.type
_entity_poly.pdbx_seq_one_letter_code
_entity_poly.pdbx_strand_id
1 'polypeptide(L)'
;LAEYTRADFLQIVGQTTDVFLRFSTVGGGQDSSDYARDPRGFAVKFYTQQGNYDIVGNNTPVFFLNDPIMFPDFVHSQKKNPRTNLPDPARMYEFWANHPQSLHQMTILMSDRGIPRSWRHMNGYGSHTFSFYNHGGERFWIKWHFKTDQGVQCLTEEETTGLASFGAQQDLVDAIDREDFPRWTVKLQILTEAEARTLPFNPFDLTKVWPHDLVPLIEVGSLELNRNVDNYFAETEQAAFAPSNFVPGIGPSPD
;
A
#
# COMPACT_ATOMS: atom_id res chain seq x y z
N LEU A 1 20.77 7.05 0.47
CA LEU A 1 20.57 5.80 -0.28
C LEU A 1 21.42 5.72 -1.58
N ALA A 2 22.40 6.62 -1.75
CA ALA A 2 23.21 6.71 -2.98
C ALA A 2 23.99 5.43 -3.34
N GLU A 3 24.27 4.59 -2.37
CA GLU A 3 24.89 3.26 -2.58
C GLU A 3 23.95 2.25 -3.27
N TYR A 4 22.63 2.40 -3.13
CA TYR A 4 21.64 1.47 -3.65
C TYR A 4 20.93 1.97 -4.90
N THR A 5 20.72 3.28 -5.04
CA THR A 5 19.98 3.87 -6.15
C THR A 5 20.58 5.18 -6.62
N ARG A 6 20.38 5.51 -7.89
CA ARG A 6 20.72 6.82 -8.47
C ARG A 6 19.51 7.75 -8.61
N ALA A 7 18.35 7.40 -8.01
CA ALA A 7 17.17 8.26 -8.01
C ALA A 7 17.46 9.55 -7.23
N ASP A 8 17.29 10.72 -7.85
CA ASP A 8 17.66 12.03 -7.31
C ASP A 8 17.13 12.29 -5.92
N PHE A 9 15.84 12.02 -5.70
CA PHE A 9 15.16 12.33 -4.46
C PHE A 9 15.64 11.48 -3.26
N LEU A 10 16.50 10.49 -3.50
CA LEU A 10 17.06 9.58 -2.48
C LEU A 10 18.57 9.75 -2.29
N GLN A 11 19.19 10.80 -2.89
CA GLN A 11 20.64 10.96 -2.87
C GLN A 11 21.16 11.71 -1.65
N ILE A 12 20.43 12.70 -1.17
CA ILE A 12 20.90 13.63 -0.13
C ILE A 12 20.08 13.48 1.14
N VAL A 13 20.74 13.27 2.27
CA VAL A 13 20.06 13.21 3.58
C VAL A 13 19.45 14.58 3.90
N GLY A 14 18.18 14.58 4.31
CA GLY A 14 17.42 15.81 4.60
C GLY A 14 16.78 16.47 3.37
N GLN A 15 16.96 15.91 2.18
CA GLN A 15 16.22 16.37 0.99
C GLN A 15 14.74 16.09 1.15
N THR A 16 13.91 17.06 0.77
CA THR A 16 12.45 16.93 0.74
C THR A 16 11.95 16.75 -0.68
N THR A 17 10.89 16.00 -0.83
CA THR A 17 10.20 15.74 -2.11
C THR A 17 8.72 15.83 -1.88
N ASP A 18 8.01 16.62 -2.67
CA ASP A 18 6.56 16.73 -2.60
C ASP A 18 5.92 15.39 -2.96
N VAL A 19 4.92 15.01 -2.19
CA VAL A 19 4.16 13.77 -2.42
C VAL A 19 2.67 14.05 -2.41
N PHE A 20 1.94 13.20 -3.13
CA PHE A 20 0.48 13.11 -3.02
C PHE A 20 0.12 11.69 -2.58
N LEU A 21 -0.66 11.59 -1.50
CA LEU A 21 -1.10 10.31 -0.95
C LEU A 21 -2.61 10.18 -1.09
N ARG A 22 -3.05 9.06 -1.69
CA ARG A 22 -4.46 8.73 -1.83
C ARG A 22 -4.79 7.46 -1.09
N PHE A 23 -5.73 7.56 -0.17
CA PHE A 23 -6.36 6.42 0.50
C PHE A 23 -7.63 5.98 -0.21
N SER A 24 -7.98 4.71 -0.11
CA SER A 24 -9.23 4.19 -0.66
C SER A 24 -9.65 2.89 0.03
N THR A 25 -10.95 2.60 0.00
CA THR A 25 -11.48 1.23 0.11
C THR A 25 -11.42 0.55 -1.27
N VAL A 26 -11.70 -0.75 -1.37
CA VAL A 26 -11.54 -1.52 -2.61
C VAL A 26 -12.83 -2.21 -3.05
N GLY A 27 -13.49 -2.97 -2.15
CA GLY A 27 -14.59 -3.86 -2.51
C GLY A 27 -15.93 -3.15 -2.73
N GLY A 28 -16.16 -2.04 -2.06
CA GLY A 28 -17.42 -1.32 -2.08
C GLY A 28 -17.63 -0.42 -3.29
N GLY A 29 -18.82 0.17 -3.38
CA GLY A 29 -19.13 1.25 -4.32
C GLY A 29 -18.71 2.62 -3.78
N GLN A 30 -19.11 3.67 -4.48
CA GLN A 30 -18.77 5.05 -4.15
C GLN A 30 -19.23 5.48 -2.74
N ASP A 31 -20.32 4.88 -2.24
CA ASP A 31 -20.89 5.15 -0.91
C ASP A 31 -20.44 4.12 0.15
N SER A 32 -19.39 3.36 -0.11
CA SER A 32 -18.87 2.38 0.84
C SER A 32 -18.33 3.07 2.09
N SER A 33 -18.69 2.52 3.26
CA SER A 33 -18.16 3.03 4.53
C SER A 33 -16.64 2.85 4.61
N ASP A 34 -15.96 3.88 5.16
CA ASP A 34 -14.54 3.82 5.52
C ASP A 34 -14.24 2.69 6.52
N TYR A 35 -15.27 2.22 7.24
CA TYR A 35 -15.17 1.17 8.24
C TYR A 35 -15.59 -0.21 7.73
N ALA A 36 -15.83 -0.37 6.43
CA ALA A 36 -16.04 -1.70 5.87
C ALA A 36 -14.80 -2.57 6.07
N ARG A 37 -14.98 -3.88 6.32
CA ARG A 37 -13.87 -4.84 6.32
C ARG A 37 -13.37 -5.03 4.89
N ASP A 38 -12.26 -4.37 4.57
CA ASP A 38 -11.75 -4.28 3.21
C ASP A 38 -10.24 -3.95 3.24
N PRO A 39 -9.43 -4.36 2.29
CA PRO A 39 -8.11 -3.78 2.10
C PRO A 39 -8.20 -2.27 1.88
N ARG A 40 -7.19 -1.54 2.32
CA ARG A 40 -7.10 -0.10 2.08
C ARG A 40 -6.02 0.18 1.06
N GLY A 41 -6.36 0.97 0.04
CA GLY A 41 -5.36 1.54 -0.85
C GLY A 41 -4.48 2.54 -0.10
N PHE A 42 -3.20 2.51 -0.41
CA PHE A 42 -2.17 3.43 0.09
C PHE A 42 -1.28 3.79 -1.11
N ALA A 43 -1.77 4.70 -1.95
CA ALA A 43 -1.08 5.08 -3.18
C ALA A 43 -0.31 6.37 -2.97
N VAL A 44 0.99 6.35 -3.25
CA VAL A 44 1.90 7.49 -3.09
C VAL A 44 2.46 7.89 -4.44
N LYS A 45 2.31 9.15 -4.79
CA LYS A 45 2.94 9.79 -5.95
C LYS A 45 4.04 10.72 -5.45
N PHE A 46 5.26 10.50 -5.90
CA PHE A 46 6.40 11.37 -5.65
C PHE A 46 6.60 12.30 -6.86
N TYR A 47 6.62 13.60 -6.62
CA TYR A 47 6.92 14.61 -7.63
C TYR A 47 8.42 14.92 -7.60
N THR A 48 9.21 14.17 -8.35
CA THR A 48 10.67 14.31 -8.36
C THR A 48 11.14 15.21 -9.50
N GLN A 49 12.40 15.66 -9.44
CA GLN A 49 13.01 16.41 -10.55
C GLN A 49 13.17 15.57 -11.82
N GLN A 50 13.14 14.25 -11.70
CA GLN A 50 13.28 13.29 -12.81
C GLN A 50 11.95 12.80 -13.36
N GLY A 51 10.82 13.30 -12.85
CA GLY A 51 9.47 12.88 -13.19
C GLY A 51 8.70 12.32 -12.00
N ASN A 52 7.53 11.77 -12.27
CA ASN A 52 6.69 11.17 -11.24
C ASN A 52 7.10 9.71 -10.99
N TYR A 53 7.21 9.35 -9.72
CA TYR A 53 7.31 7.96 -9.29
C TYR A 53 6.06 7.59 -8.48
N ASP A 54 5.41 6.49 -8.84
CA ASP A 54 4.17 6.04 -8.21
C ASP A 54 4.36 4.70 -7.50
N ILE A 55 3.91 4.64 -6.24
CA ILE A 55 3.71 3.39 -5.49
C ILE A 55 2.21 3.18 -5.35
N VAL A 56 1.69 2.12 -5.95
CA VAL A 56 0.29 1.71 -5.80
C VAL A 56 0.23 0.61 -4.75
N GLY A 57 0.18 1.02 -3.49
CA GLY A 57 0.29 0.15 -2.33
C GLY A 57 -1.03 -0.09 -1.61
N ASN A 58 -0.94 -0.89 -0.55
CA ASN A 58 -2.04 -1.20 0.36
C ASN A 58 -1.62 -1.07 1.83
N ASN A 59 -2.60 -1.18 2.74
CA ASN A 59 -2.34 -1.26 4.18
C ASN A 59 -1.87 -2.65 4.65
N THR A 60 -1.64 -3.58 3.73
CA THR A 60 -1.18 -4.95 3.98
C THR A 60 0.11 -5.23 3.22
N PRO A 61 1.05 -6.00 3.79
CA PRO A 61 2.35 -6.27 3.19
C PRO A 61 2.33 -7.29 2.05
N VAL A 62 1.20 -7.94 1.83
CA VAL A 62 0.98 -8.98 0.82
C VAL A 62 -0.32 -8.71 0.07
N PHE A 63 -0.55 -9.50 -0.99
CA PHE A 63 -1.79 -9.47 -1.75
C PHE A 63 -2.40 -10.86 -1.87
N PHE A 64 -3.64 -10.96 -2.38
CA PHE A 64 -4.37 -12.23 -2.51
C PHE A 64 -3.78 -13.18 -3.54
N LEU A 65 -3.17 -12.64 -4.58
CA LEU A 65 -2.72 -13.35 -5.78
C LEU A 65 -1.35 -12.87 -6.22
N ASN A 66 -0.59 -13.77 -6.82
CA ASN A 66 0.68 -13.49 -7.49
C ASN A 66 0.60 -13.62 -9.03
N ASP A 67 -0.55 -14.10 -9.56
CA ASP A 67 -0.80 -14.20 -11.00
C ASP A 67 -1.80 -13.10 -11.42
N PRO A 68 -1.40 -12.11 -12.22
CA PRO A 68 -2.27 -11.02 -12.66
C PRO A 68 -3.42 -11.50 -13.56
N ILE A 69 -3.31 -12.66 -14.20
CA ILE A 69 -4.39 -13.23 -15.04
C ILE A 69 -5.63 -13.57 -14.18
N MET A 70 -5.41 -13.94 -12.92
CA MET A 70 -6.48 -14.28 -11.98
C MET A 70 -7.13 -13.05 -11.32
N PHE A 71 -6.55 -11.86 -11.49
CA PHE A 71 -7.04 -10.65 -10.84
C PHE A 71 -8.47 -10.25 -11.25
N PRO A 72 -8.89 -10.34 -12.53
CA PRO A 72 -10.28 -10.09 -12.91
C PRO A 72 -11.27 -11.02 -12.22
N ASP A 73 -10.95 -12.31 -12.13
CA ASP A 73 -11.83 -13.30 -11.46
C ASP A 73 -11.92 -13.03 -9.96
N PHE A 74 -10.79 -12.67 -9.33
CA PHE A 74 -10.78 -12.21 -7.95
C PHE A 74 -11.71 -11.01 -7.75
N VAL A 75 -11.58 -9.97 -8.56
CA VAL A 75 -12.43 -8.77 -8.46
C VAL A 75 -13.90 -9.13 -8.64
N HIS A 76 -14.23 -9.97 -9.62
CA HIS A 76 -15.61 -10.40 -9.87
C HIS A 76 -16.18 -11.22 -8.71
N SER A 77 -15.36 -12.01 -8.03
CA SER A 77 -15.81 -12.77 -6.84
C SER A 77 -16.18 -11.87 -5.66
N GLN A 78 -15.57 -10.67 -5.56
CA GLN A 78 -15.84 -9.70 -4.50
C GLN A 78 -17.03 -8.77 -4.80
N LYS A 79 -17.53 -8.75 -6.05
CA LYS A 79 -18.62 -7.87 -6.47
C LYS A 79 -19.99 -8.51 -6.27
N LYS A 80 -21.03 -7.68 -6.38
CA LYS A 80 -22.44 -8.14 -6.36
C LYS A 80 -22.68 -9.21 -7.41
N ASN A 81 -23.57 -10.14 -7.11
CA ASN A 81 -24.01 -11.18 -8.05
C ASN A 81 -24.62 -10.53 -9.31
N PRO A 82 -24.12 -10.84 -10.53
CA PRO A 82 -24.54 -10.17 -11.75
C PRO A 82 -26.02 -10.41 -12.13
N ARG A 83 -26.65 -11.46 -11.58
CA ARG A 83 -28.06 -11.76 -11.82
C ARG A 83 -28.99 -11.00 -10.89
N THR A 84 -28.61 -10.88 -9.61
CA THR A 84 -29.49 -10.35 -8.56
C THR A 84 -29.13 -8.93 -8.11
N ASN A 85 -27.92 -8.45 -8.42
CA ASN A 85 -27.32 -7.22 -7.92
C ASN A 85 -27.24 -7.15 -6.37
N LEU A 86 -27.24 -8.30 -5.70
CA LEU A 86 -27.09 -8.40 -4.25
C LEU A 86 -25.67 -8.86 -3.88
N PRO A 87 -25.17 -8.52 -2.68
CA PRO A 87 -23.93 -9.11 -2.15
C PRO A 87 -24.03 -10.64 -2.16
N ASP A 88 -22.93 -11.29 -2.52
CA ASP A 88 -22.85 -12.76 -2.61
C ASP A 88 -21.56 -13.26 -1.93
N PRO A 89 -21.53 -13.33 -0.60
CA PRO A 89 -20.35 -13.78 0.14
C PRO A 89 -19.91 -15.22 -0.23
N ALA A 90 -20.84 -16.08 -0.66
CA ALA A 90 -20.49 -17.44 -1.04
C ALA A 90 -19.49 -17.49 -2.19
N ARG A 91 -19.63 -16.64 -3.21
CA ARG A 91 -18.69 -16.53 -4.33
C ARG A 91 -17.29 -16.09 -3.87
N MET A 92 -17.25 -15.16 -2.94
CA MET A 92 -15.99 -14.65 -2.37
C MET A 92 -15.25 -15.77 -1.63
N TYR A 93 -15.93 -16.49 -0.74
CA TYR A 93 -15.34 -17.60 0.00
C TYR A 93 -14.97 -18.78 -0.89
N GLU A 94 -15.79 -19.09 -1.91
CA GLU A 94 -15.49 -20.13 -2.91
C GLU A 94 -14.20 -19.79 -3.67
N PHE A 95 -14.01 -18.53 -4.07
CA PHE A 95 -12.77 -18.10 -4.71
C PHE A 95 -11.58 -18.34 -3.80
N TRP A 96 -11.62 -17.89 -2.55
CA TRP A 96 -10.52 -18.07 -1.61
C TRP A 96 -10.22 -19.53 -1.29
N ALA A 97 -11.25 -20.36 -1.16
CA ALA A 97 -11.09 -21.80 -0.92
C ALA A 97 -10.39 -22.52 -2.08
N ASN A 98 -10.62 -22.06 -3.31
CA ASN A 98 -9.98 -22.59 -4.52
C ASN A 98 -8.59 -21.99 -4.79
N HIS A 99 -8.22 -20.89 -4.09
CA HIS A 99 -6.94 -20.19 -4.26
C HIS A 99 -6.21 -20.05 -2.91
N PRO A 100 -5.60 -21.13 -2.39
CA PRO A 100 -4.99 -21.14 -1.05
C PRO A 100 -3.81 -20.15 -0.91
N GLN A 101 -3.22 -19.67 -1.99
CA GLN A 101 -2.25 -18.59 -1.98
C GLN A 101 -2.80 -17.29 -1.36
N SER A 102 -4.13 -17.09 -1.38
CA SER A 102 -4.79 -15.94 -0.76
C SER A 102 -4.82 -15.98 0.76
N LEU A 103 -4.51 -17.12 1.38
CA LEU A 103 -4.73 -17.36 2.80
C LEU A 103 -4.02 -16.33 3.70
N HIS A 104 -2.79 -15.95 3.39
CA HIS A 104 -2.04 -14.97 4.19
C HIS A 104 -2.75 -13.60 4.18
N GLN A 105 -3.09 -13.09 3.02
CA GLN A 105 -3.83 -11.83 2.91
C GLN A 105 -5.21 -11.92 3.55
N MET A 106 -5.90 -13.04 3.36
CA MET A 106 -7.22 -13.27 3.95
C MET A 106 -7.18 -13.28 5.48
N THR A 107 -6.17 -13.91 6.09
CA THR A 107 -6.02 -13.91 7.55
C THR A 107 -5.75 -12.51 8.11
N ILE A 108 -4.99 -11.68 7.40
CA ILE A 108 -4.80 -10.27 7.78
C ILE A 108 -6.11 -9.50 7.66
N LEU A 109 -6.85 -9.67 6.56
CA LEU A 109 -8.13 -9.00 6.32
C LEU A 109 -9.19 -9.38 7.36
N MET A 110 -9.22 -10.65 7.80
CA MET A 110 -10.19 -11.15 8.79
C MET A 110 -9.75 -10.89 10.24
N SER A 111 -8.51 -10.43 10.45
CA SER A 111 -8.05 -9.95 11.76
C SER A 111 -8.57 -8.53 12.05
N ASP A 112 -8.19 -7.99 13.20
CA ASP A 112 -8.48 -6.60 13.58
C ASP A 112 -7.98 -5.59 12.54
N ARG A 113 -6.90 -5.90 11.82
CA ARG A 113 -6.33 -5.05 10.77
C ARG A 113 -7.25 -4.82 9.56
N GLY A 114 -8.29 -5.61 9.40
CA GLY A 114 -9.27 -5.44 8.32
C GLY A 114 -10.15 -4.20 8.48
N ILE A 115 -10.22 -3.62 9.70
CA ILE A 115 -10.97 -2.39 9.98
C ILE A 115 -10.06 -1.39 10.70
N PRO A 116 -9.19 -0.67 9.98
CA PRO A 116 -8.40 0.40 10.58
C PRO A 116 -9.31 1.50 11.17
N ARG A 117 -8.91 2.04 12.33
CA ARG A 117 -9.65 3.11 13.00
C ARG A 117 -9.77 4.38 12.15
N SER A 118 -8.71 4.71 11.41
CA SER A 118 -8.71 5.79 10.42
C SER A 118 -7.54 5.62 9.48
N TRP A 119 -7.46 6.45 8.44
CA TRP A 119 -6.37 6.41 7.45
C TRP A 119 -4.99 6.63 8.06
N ARG A 120 -4.88 7.44 9.11
CA ARG A 120 -3.60 7.73 9.79
C ARG A 120 -3.18 6.68 10.79
N HIS A 121 -4.03 5.72 11.14
CA HIS A 121 -3.75 4.65 12.09
C HIS A 121 -3.46 3.30 11.41
N MET A 122 -3.03 3.32 10.17
CA MET A 122 -2.63 2.12 9.44
C MET A 122 -1.26 2.29 8.79
N ASN A 123 -0.55 1.19 8.63
CA ASN A 123 0.67 1.17 7.85
C ASN A 123 0.34 1.18 6.35
N GLY A 124 1.31 1.61 5.53
CA GLY A 124 1.31 1.45 4.09
C GLY A 124 2.44 0.54 3.62
N TYR A 125 2.23 -0.15 2.52
CA TYR A 125 3.22 -1.05 1.91
C TYR A 125 3.17 -0.92 0.40
N GLY A 126 4.34 -0.94 -0.24
CA GLY A 126 4.41 -1.07 -1.69
C GLY A 126 3.96 -2.44 -2.16
N SER A 127 3.94 -3.43 -1.27
CA SER A 127 3.60 -4.85 -1.45
C SER A 127 4.49 -5.58 -2.46
N HIS A 128 4.57 -5.07 -3.68
CA HIS A 128 5.47 -5.59 -4.72
C HIS A 128 6.95 -5.43 -4.36
N THR A 129 7.77 -6.26 -4.97
CA THR A 129 9.21 -6.07 -5.02
C THR A 129 9.54 -5.10 -6.16
N PHE A 130 10.41 -4.13 -5.90
CA PHE A 130 10.95 -3.20 -6.90
C PHE A 130 12.45 -3.40 -7.01
N SER A 131 13.06 -2.81 -8.04
CA SER A 131 14.51 -2.76 -8.17
C SER A 131 15.05 -1.36 -7.98
N PHE A 132 16.20 -1.26 -7.31
CA PHE A 132 17.06 -0.11 -7.32
C PHE A 132 18.29 -0.36 -8.20
N TYR A 133 18.77 0.70 -8.83
CA TYR A 133 20.00 0.69 -9.62
C TYR A 133 20.90 1.84 -9.17
N ASN A 134 22.09 1.53 -8.69
CA ASN A 134 23.04 2.53 -8.27
C ASN A 134 23.80 3.15 -9.48
N HIS A 135 24.70 4.10 -9.20
CA HIS A 135 25.52 4.73 -10.23
C HIS A 135 26.48 3.77 -10.93
N GLY A 136 26.87 2.69 -10.27
CA GLY A 136 27.71 1.62 -10.85
C GLY A 136 26.94 0.62 -11.72
N GLY A 137 25.60 0.74 -11.78
CA GLY A 137 24.74 -0.18 -12.50
C GLY A 137 24.41 -1.47 -11.75
N GLU A 138 24.81 -1.57 -10.47
CA GLU A 138 24.41 -2.69 -9.61
C GLU A 138 22.92 -2.61 -9.29
N ARG A 139 22.26 -3.75 -9.27
CA ARG A 139 20.84 -3.88 -8.97
C ARG A 139 20.64 -4.45 -7.57
N PHE A 140 19.66 -3.86 -6.88
CA PHE A 140 19.15 -4.29 -5.58
C PHE A 140 17.66 -4.49 -5.64
N TRP A 141 17.14 -5.46 -4.93
CA TRP A 141 15.71 -5.69 -4.77
C TRP A 141 15.22 -5.03 -3.50
N ILE A 142 14.07 -4.35 -3.56
CA ILE A 142 13.57 -3.59 -2.41
C ILE A 142 12.07 -3.79 -2.20
N LYS A 143 11.64 -3.63 -0.95
CA LYS A 143 10.23 -3.45 -0.57
C LYS A 143 10.05 -2.18 0.25
N TRP A 144 9.02 -1.40 -0.12
CA TRP A 144 8.65 -0.17 0.60
C TRP A 144 7.73 -0.46 1.77
N HIS A 145 8.01 0.15 2.92
CA HIS A 145 7.21 0.11 4.13
C HIS A 145 6.99 1.51 4.68
N PHE A 146 5.75 1.88 4.93
CA PHE A 146 5.35 3.12 5.57
C PHE A 146 4.74 2.75 6.93
N LYS A 147 5.45 2.98 8.01
CA LYS A 147 5.02 2.63 9.38
C LYS A 147 4.42 3.84 10.04
N THR A 148 3.14 3.79 10.38
CA THR A 148 2.44 4.92 11.02
C THR A 148 3.05 5.27 12.37
N ASP A 149 3.38 6.53 12.58
CA ASP A 149 3.94 7.05 13.85
C ASP A 149 2.84 7.29 14.89
N GLN A 150 1.56 7.37 14.46
CA GLN A 150 0.38 7.49 15.33
C GLN A 150 0.00 6.15 15.99
N GLY A 151 0.71 5.06 15.61
CA GLY A 151 0.40 3.71 16.03
C GLY A 151 -0.77 3.09 15.25
N VAL A 152 -0.69 1.77 15.07
CA VAL A 152 -1.77 1.00 14.44
C VAL A 152 -2.93 0.88 15.43
N GLN A 153 -4.12 1.32 15.02
CA GLN A 153 -5.36 1.16 15.77
C GLN A 153 -6.43 0.58 14.84
N CYS A 154 -7.22 -0.32 15.37
CA CYS A 154 -8.27 -1.02 14.65
C CYS A 154 -9.59 -0.95 15.43
N LEU A 155 -10.68 -1.16 14.74
CA LEU A 155 -12.02 -1.26 15.32
C LEU A 155 -12.54 -2.70 15.18
N THR A 156 -13.37 -3.11 16.12
CA THR A 156 -14.22 -4.28 15.96
C THR A 156 -15.44 -3.93 15.11
N GLU A 157 -16.13 -4.92 14.57
CA GLU A 157 -17.39 -4.69 13.83
C GLU A 157 -18.47 -4.04 14.70
N GLU A 158 -18.50 -4.38 15.99
CA GLU A 158 -19.41 -3.78 16.95
C GLU A 158 -19.14 -2.28 17.14
N GLU A 159 -17.86 -1.89 17.27
CA GLU A 159 -17.46 -0.50 17.42
C GLU A 159 -17.77 0.36 16.18
N THR A 160 -17.90 -0.26 15.00
CA THR A 160 -18.28 0.47 13.78
C THR A 160 -19.76 0.82 13.74
N THR A 161 -20.57 0.18 14.59
CA THR A 161 -22.01 0.40 14.61
C THR A 161 -22.32 1.83 15.05
N GLY A 162 -23.00 2.58 14.19
CA GLY A 162 -23.37 3.97 14.45
C GLY A 162 -22.30 5.02 14.12
N LEU A 163 -21.13 4.61 13.63
CA LEU A 163 -20.15 5.56 13.10
C LEU A 163 -20.61 6.14 11.75
N ALA A 164 -20.24 7.39 11.51
CA ALA A 164 -20.47 8.02 10.21
C ALA A 164 -19.66 7.30 9.12
N SER A 165 -20.26 7.01 7.97
CA SER A 165 -19.64 6.23 6.89
C SER A 165 -18.28 6.76 6.43
N PHE A 166 -18.07 8.08 6.49
CA PHE A 166 -16.84 8.74 6.06
C PHE A 166 -16.01 9.29 7.23
N GLY A 167 -16.10 8.63 8.39
CA GLY A 167 -15.45 9.09 9.61
C GLY A 167 -13.92 9.01 9.58
N ALA A 168 -13.33 8.07 8.85
CA ALA A 168 -11.88 7.99 8.68
C ALA A 168 -11.35 9.13 7.78
N GLN A 169 -12.10 9.50 6.75
CA GLN A 169 -11.80 10.66 5.91
C GLN A 169 -11.92 11.96 6.71
N GLN A 170 -12.97 12.11 7.51
CA GLN A 170 -13.15 13.28 8.35
C GLN A 170 -12.01 13.41 9.38
N ASP A 171 -11.62 12.33 10.05
CA ASP A 171 -10.50 12.32 11.00
C ASP A 171 -9.18 12.78 10.34
N LEU A 172 -8.92 12.37 9.10
CA LEU A 172 -7.73 12.79 8.36
C LEU A 172 -7.74 14.29 8.06
N VAL A 173 -8.86 14.79 7.52
CA VAL A 173 -9.02 16.21 7.17
C VAL A 173 -8.88 17.07 8.43
N ASP A 174 -9.60 16.74 9.49
CA ASP A 174 -9.57 17.48 10.75
C ASP A 174 -8.19 17.47 11.41
N ALA A 175 -7.45 16.37 11.31
CA ALA A 175 -6.10 16.27 11.85
C ALA A 175 -5.15 17.24 11.15
N ILE A 176 -5.22 17.30 9.82
CA ILE A 176 -4.37 18.21 9.02
C ILE A 176 -4.77 19.68 9.27
N ASP A 177 -6.08 19.99 9.32
CA ASP A 177 -6.58 21.36 9.55
C ASP A 177 -6.18 21.92 10.92
N ARG A 178 -6.03 21.07 11.94
CA ARG A 178 -5.56 21.50 13.27
C ARG A 178 -4.04 21.35 13.46
N GLU A 179 -3.30 21.11 12.37
CA GLU A 179 -1.84 20.94 12.33
C GLU A 179 -1.32 19.72 13.14
N ASP A 180 -2.19 18.73 13.42
CA ASP A 180 -1.81 17.41 13.94
C ASP A 180 -1.43 16.50 12.76
N PHE A 181 -0.32 16.83 12.11
CA PHE A 181 0.06 16.24 10.83
C PHE A 181 0.36 14.75 10.93
N PRO A 182 -0.39 13.89 10.21
CA PRO A 182 -0.13 12.47 10.18
C PRO A 182 1.24 12.16 9.56
N ARG A 183 1.99 11.24 10.20
CA ARG A 183 3.34 10.86 9.80
C ARG A 183 3.51 9.36 9.68
N TRP A 184 4.39 8.98 8.79
CA TRP A 184 4.86 7.60 8.63
C TRP A 184 6.38 7.60 8.54
N THR A 185 7.02 6.75 9.33
CA THR A 185 8.42 6.40 9.14
C THR A 185 8.54 5.53 7.89
N VAL A 186 9.32 5.99 6.91
CA VAL A 186 9.57 5.28 5.66
C VAL A 186 10.74 4.33 5.85
N LYS A 187 10.52 3.05 5.59
CA LYS A 187 11.52 1.99 5.72
C LYS A 187 11.61 1.17 4.43
N LEU A 188 12.79 0.60 4.21
CA LEU A 188 13.04 -0.34 3.13
C LEU A 188 13.53 -1.67 3.68
N GLN A 189 13.19 -2.75 2.98
CA GLN A 189 13.96 -3.98 2.99
C GLN A 189 14.77 -4.01 1.70
N ILE A 190 16.04 -4.37 1.78
CA ILE A 190 16.96 -4.35 0.64
C ILE A 190 17.68 -5.69 0.55
N LEU A 191 17.78 -6.24 -0.65
CA LEU A 191 18.50 -7.46 -0.97
C LEU A 191 19.40 -7.23 -2.18
N THR A 192 20.59 -7.76 -2.13
CA THR A 192 21.42 -7.94 -3.32
C THR A 192 20.87 -9.06 -4.19
N GLU A 193 21.30 -9.13 -5.45
CA GLU A 193 20.97 -10.24 -6.35
C GLU A 193 21.41 -11.61 -5.80
N ALA A 194 22.57 -11.65 -5.13
CA ALA A 194 23.09 -12.88 -4.56
C ALA A 194 22.24 -13.37 -3.38
N GLU A 195 21.88 -12.46 -2.46
CA GLU A 195 21.02 -12.77 -1.32
C GLU A 195 19.64 -13.25 -1.76
N ALA A 196 19.03 -12.58 -2.74
CA ALA A 196 17.73 -12.95 -3.27
C ALA A 196 17.67 -14.39 -3.80
N ARG A 197 18.80 -14.91 -4.33
CA ARG A 197 18.91 -16.30 -4.83
C ARG A 197 19.09 -17.34 -3.72
N THR A 198 19.46 -16.91 -2.52
CA THR A 198 19.75 -17.82 -1.38
C THR A 198 18.61 -17.89 -0.38
N LEU A 199 17.57 -17.06 -0.52
CA LEU A 199 16.41 -17.10 0.35
C LEU A 199 15.67 -18.44 0.26
N PRO A 200 15.10 -18.96 1.36
CA PRO A 200 14.34 -20.20 1.38
C PRO A 200 12.93 -20.07 0.75
N PHE A 201 12.60 -18.92 0.19
CA PHE A 201 11.32 -18.61 -0.47
C PHE A 201 11.57 -17.71 -1.70
N ASN A 202 10.57 -17.60 -2.58
CA ASN A 202 10.64 -16.69 -3.71
C ASN A 202 10.40 -15.24 -3.25
N PRO A 203 11.40 -14.33 -3.31
CA PRO A 203 11.25 -12.93 -2.89
C PRO A 203 10.34 -12.11 -3.82
N PHE A 204 9.99 -12.65 -4.98
CA PHE A 204 9.12 -12.01 -5.97
C PHE A 204 7.67 -12.51 -5.88
N ASP A 205 7.34 -13.35 -4.90
CA ASP A 205 5.96 -13.79 -4.67
C ASP A 205 5.21 -12.75 -3.85
N LEU A 206 4.27 -12.04 -4.48
CA LEU A 206 3.45 -10.99 -3.86
C LEU A 206 2.59 -11.51 -2.70
N THR A 207 2.34 -12.81 -2.61
CA THR A 207 1.59 -13.42 -1.50
C THR A 207 2.44 -13.69 -0.26
N LYS A 208 3.74 -13.35 -0.30
CA LYS A 208 4.72 -13.61 0.77
C LYS A 208 5.34 -12.32 1.29
N VAL A 209 5.58 -12.28 2.59
CA VAL A 209 6.43 -11.25 3.22
C VAL A 209 7.89 -11.64 3.12
N TRP A 210 8.77 -10.65 3.23
CA TRP A 210 10.17 -10.88 3.58
C TRP A 210 10.27 -10.82 5.12
N PRO A 211 10.58 -11.93 5.80
CA PRO A 211 10.73 -11.94 7.26
C PRO A 211 11.81 -10.95 7.72
N HIS A 212 11.51 -10.16 8.76
CA HIS A 212 12.40 -9.09 9.21
C HIS A 212 13.68 -9.60 9.89
N ASP A 213 13.70 -10.84 10.36
CA ASP A 213 14.88 -11.52 10.87
C ASP A 213 15.84 -11.94 9.76
N LEU A 214 15.35 -12.21 8.56
CA LEU A 214 16.17 -12.52 7.38
C LEU A 214 16.53 -11.25 6.59
N VAL A 215 15.61 -10.32 6.47
CA VAL A 215 15.80 -9.06 5.72
C VAL A 215 15.34 -7.90 6.60
N PRO A 216 16.24 -7.26 7.36
CA PRO A 216 15.89 -6.21 8.31
C PRO A 216 15.28 -4.97 7.63
N LEU A 217 14.45 -4.26 8.37
CA LEU A 217 13.95 -2.95 7.96
C LEU A 217 15.02 -1.88 8.19
N ILE A 218 15.30 -1.09 7.17
CA ILE A 218 16.21 0.07 7.21
C ILE A 218 15.34 1.34 7.14
N GLU A 219 15.49 2.23 8.10
CA GLU A 219 14.81 3.52 8.09
C GLU A 219 15.50 4.45 7.10
N VAL A 220 14.71 5.06 6.21
CA VAL A 220 15.23 5.86 5.10
C VAL A 220 14.65 7.27 5.03
N GLY A 221 13.63 7.57 5.80
CA GLY A 221 13.02 8.89 5.83
C GLY A 221 11.67 8.92 6.55
N SER A 222 10.97 10.02 6.42
CA SER A 222 9.62 10.22 6.93
C SER A 222 8.71 10.77 5.84
N LEU A 223 7.43 10.44 5.92
CA LEU A 223 6.35 10.99 5.11
C LEU A 223 5.39 11.71 6.04
N GLU A 224 5.05 12.95 5.71
CA GLU A 224 4.13 13.79 6.49
C GLU A 224 3.04 14.34 5.58
N LEU A 225 1.78 14.29 6.04
CA LEU A 225 0.67 14.92 5.36
C LEU A 225 0.35 16.25 6.07
N ASN A 226 0.72 17.35 5.45
CA ASN A 226 0.67 18.69 6.02
C ASN A 226 -0.26 19.65 5.27
N ARG A 227 -1.01 19.18 4.27
CA ARG A 227 -1.96 19.99 3.52
C ARG A 227 -3.11 19.15 2.99
N ASN A 228 -4.33 19.60 3.24
CA ASN A 228 -5.52 19.11 2.57
C ASN A 228 -5.58 19.63 1.11
N VAL A 229 -6.34 18.93 0.25
CA VAL A 229 -6.64 19.43 -1.09
C VAL A 229 -7.67 20.55 -1.03
N ASP A 230 -7.58 21.50 -1.96
CA ASP A 230 -8.55 22.59 -2.10
C ASP A 230 -9.80 22.14 -2.88
N ASN A 231 -9.62 21.20 -3.81
CA ASN A 231 -10.71 20.65 -4.63
C ASN A 231 -10.53 19.13 -4.80
N TYR A 232 -11.32 18.36 -4.07
CA TYR A 232 -11.23 16.90 -4.05
C TYR A 232 -11.41 16.27 -5.44
N PHE A 233 -12.36 16.78 -6.24
CA PHE A 233 -12.59 16.26 -7.60
C PHE A 233 -11.38 16.49 -8.49
N ALA A 234 -10.87 17.72 -8.54
CA ALA A 234 -9.76 18.06 -9.42
C ALA A 234 -8.43 17.42 -8.99
N GLU A 235 -8.16 17.37 -7.69
CA GLU A 235 -6.85 17.00 -7.17
C GLU A 235 -6.77 15.53 -6.74
N THR A 236 -7.90 14.92 -6.32
CA THR A 236 -7.92 13.54 -5.82
C THR A 236 -8.60 12.58 -6.79
N GLU A 237 -9.84 12.85 -7.22
CA GLU A 237 -10.55 11.92 -8.10
C GLU A 237 -9.89 11.80 -9.47
N GLN A 238 -9.33 12.89 -9.99
CA GLN A 238 -8.63 12.92 -11.26
C GLN A 238 -7.15 12.50 -11.14
N ALA A 239 -6.62 12.28 -9.96
CA ALA A 239 -5.25 11.81 -9.78
C ALA A 239 -5.13 10.36 -10.25
N ALA A 240 -4.33 10.13 -11.28
CA ALA A 240 -4.00 8.81 -11.78
C ALA A 240 -2.68 8.32 -11.17
N PHE A 241 -2.66 7.06 -10.73
CA PHE A 241 -1.46 6.38 -10.27
C PHE A 241 -1.15 5.24 -11.24
N ALA A 242 0.07 5.19 -11.74
CA ALA A 242 0.51 4.17 -12.67
C ALA A 242 1.73 3.42 -12.11
N PRO A 243 1.62 2.10 -11.83
CA PRO A 243 2.75 1.30 -11.34
C PRO A 243 3.98 1.31 -12.27
N SER A 244 3.78 1.70 -13.54
CA SER A 244 4.87 1.84 -14.52
C SER A 244 5.58 3.19 -14.49
N ASN A 245 5.14 4.14 -13.66
CA ASN A 245 5.83 5.42 -13.49
C ASN A 245 7.06 5.20 -12.61
N PHE A 246 8.21 5.06 -13.24
CA PHE A 246 9.52 4.96 -12.59
C PHE A 246 10.38 6.17 -12.94
N VAL A 247 11.34 6.46 -12.07
CA VAL A 247 12.41 7.44 -12.31
C VAL A 247 13.76 6.72 -12.45
N PRO A 248 14.79 7.36 -13.06
CA PRO A 248 16.11 6.75 -13.14
C PRO A 248 16.62 6.25 -11.78
N GLY A 249 17.04 5.01 -11.73
CA GLY A 249 17.50 4.37 -10.49
C GLY A 249 16.45 3.51 -9.78
N ILE A 250 15.20 3.53 -10.25
CA ILE A 250 14.12 2.65 -9.76
C ILE A 250 13.51 1.91 -10.95
N GLY A 251 13.13 0.67 -10.77
CA GLY A 251 12.50 -0.13 -11.82
C GLY A 251 11.62 -1.26 -11.27
N PRO A 252 11.00 -2.03 -12.16
CA PRO A 252 10.19 -3.18 -11.80
C PRO A 252 11.05 -4.35 -11.33
N SER A 253 10.38 -5.39 -10.85
CA SER A 253 10.94 -6.70 -10.56
C SER A 253 10.26 -7.78 -11.41
N PRO A 254 10.67 -9.06 -11.27
CA PRO A 254 9.99 -10.19 -11.91
C PRO A 254 8.64 -10.57 -11.27
N ASP A 255 8.16 -9.88 -10.23
CA ASP A 255 6.89 -10.20 -9.58
C ASP A 255 5.66 -9.64 -10.31
#